data_97a32db7ef821ec7b7f245cf770a6387
#
_entry.id   97a32db7ef821ec7b7f245cf770a6387
#
_cell.length_a   1.000
_cell.length_b   1.000
_cell.length_c   1.000
_cell.angle_alpha   90.00
_cell.angle_beta   90.00
_cell.angle_gamma   90.00
#
_symmetry.space_group_name_H-M   'P 1'
#
loop_
_entity.id
_entity.type
_entity.pdbx_description
1 polymer ?
#
loop_
_entity_poly.entity_id
_entity_poly.type
_entity_poly.pdbx_seq_one_letter_code
_entity_poly.pdbx_strand_id
1 'polypeptide(L)'
;SVLTRAVRTAEIALFAAGRSWLPVTRSWRLNERHYGDLTGKDKKQTADQFGLDQVKLWRRSYDVPPPPLREGDARSSLGDPRYRDVPAEFIPDTECLKDVVARVTPYFSDVIVEDLRREAVRGGSVLVVAHGNSLRALRKVLQHISEEDIAELEIPTGIPYRIQLDSELNVLEANYLGDAATAAAAAAAVARQAG
;
A
#
# COMPACT_ATOMS: atom_id res chain seq x y z
N SER A 1 -4.27 7.28 1.32
CA SER A 1 -4.01 7.37 -0.13
C SER A 1 -4.85 8.48 -0.76
N VAL A 2 -4.37 9.06 -1.86
CA VAL A 2 -5.14 10.01 -2.71
C VAL A 2 -5.82 9.32 -3.90
N LEU A 3 -5.64 8.02 -4.08
CA LEU A 3 -6.26 7.27 -5.16
C LEU A 3 -7.74 7.00 -4.86
N THR A 4 -8.60 7.25 -5.85
CA THR A 4 -10.07 7.20 -5.72
C THR A 4 -10.59 5.92 -5.07
N ARG A 5 -10.04 4.74 -5.43
CA ARG A 5 -10.50 3.47 -4.85
C ARG A 5 -10.28 3.38 -3.34
N ALA A 6 -9.16 3.89 -2.81
CA ALA A 6 -8.90 3.90 -1.38
C ALA A 6 -9.74 4.97 -0.67
N VAL A 7 -9.89 6.15 -1.28
CA VAL A 7 -10.79 7.21 -0.78
C VAL A 7 -12.21 6.66 -0.61
N ARG A 8 -12.77 6.04 -1.67
CA ARG A 8 -14.12 5.46 -1.60
C ARG A 8 -14.23 4.33 -0.59
N THR A 9 -13.22 3.48 -0.46
CA THR A 9 -13.22 2.43 0.56
C THR A 9 -13.29 3.03 1.98
N ALA A 10 -12.50 4.08 2.25
CA ALA A 10 -12.55 4.77 3.53
C ALA A 10 -13.93 5.41 3.79
N GLU A 11 -14.49 6.11 2.80
CA GLU A 11 -15.80 6.76 2.89
C GLU A 11 -16.92 5.75 3.15
N ILE A 12 -16.94 4.63 2.44
CA ILE A 12 -17.93 3.57 2.62
C ILE A 12 -17.79 2.93 4.01
N ALA A 13 -16.56 2.64 4.46
CA ALA A 13 -16.29 2.06 5.76
C ALA A 13 -16.75 2.99 6.90
N LEU A 14 -16.41 4.28 6.82
CA LEU A 14 -16.82 5.28 7.80
C LEU A 14 -18.34 5.49 7.81
N PHE A 15 -18.97 5.51 6.64
CA PHE A 15 -20.42 5.60 6.52
C PHE A 15 -21.11 4.40 7.17
N ALA A 16 -20.67 3.17 6.85
CA ALA A 16 -21.23 1.93 7.41
C ALA A 16 -21.05 1.85 8.94
N ALA A 17 -19.95 2.42 9.45
CA ALA A 17 -19.68 2.50 10.89
C ALA A 17 -20.42 3.65 11.60
N GLY A 18 -21.17 4.50 10.90
CA GLY A 18 -21.79 5.70 11.46
C GLY A 18 -20.76 6.75 11.92
N ARG A 19 -19.58 6.79 11.30
CA ARG A 19 -18.42 7.60 11.69
C ARG A 19 -17.94 8.57 10.61
N SER A 20 -18.80 8.95 9.66
CA SER A 20 -18.44 9.87 8.56
C SER A 20 -17.91 11.23 9.01
N TRP A 21 -18.16 11.60 10.25
CA TRP A 21 -17.70 12.86 10.85
C TRP A 21 -16.22 12.83 11.30
N LEU A 22 -15.57 11.67 11.31
CA LEU A 22 -14.15 11.58 11.67
C LEU A 22 -13.28 12.31 10.65
N PRO A 23 -12.21 13.00 11.10
CA PRO A 23 -11.26 13.61 10.20
C PRO A 23 -10.51 12.55 9.39
N VAL A 24 -10.27 12.85 8.10
CA VAL A 24 -9.55 11.96 7.18
C VAL A 24 -8.37 12.69 6.58
N THR A 25 -7.16 12.24 6.89
CA THR A 25 -5.92 12.71 6.26
C THR A 25 -5.62 11.88 5.02
N ARG A 26 -5.32 12.52 3.89
CA ARG A 26 -4.95 11.86 2.65
C ARG A 26 -3.51 12.17 2.29
N SER A 27 -2.74 11.14 1.89
CA SER A 27 -1.36 11.32 1.45
C SER A 27 -1.05 10.42 0.26
N TRP A 28 -0.34 10.97 -0.73
CA TRP A 28 0.17 10.21 -1.87
C TRP A 28 1.19 9.14 -1.43
N ARG A 29 1.87 9.35 -0.29
CA ARG A 29 2.83 8.39 0.27
C ARG A 29 2.19 7.03 0.62
N LEU A 30 0.87 6.98 0.76
CA LEU A 30 0.09 5.75 0.94
C LEU A 30 -0.54 5.23 -0.37
N ASN A 31 -0.18 5.79 -1.53
CA ASN A 31 -0.67 5.29 -2.81
C ASN A 31 -0.11 3.89 -3.12
N GLU A 32 -0.78 3.19 -4.03
CA GLU A 32 -0.25 1.96 -4.60
C GLU A 32 1.08 2.24 -5.30
N ARG A 33 1.91 1.24 -5.43
CA ARG A 33 3.17 1.27 -6.13
C ARG A 33 2.98 1.76 -7.57
N HIS A 34 3.87 2.59 -8.04
CA HIS A 34 3.92 3.03 -9.43
C HIS A 34 4.58 1.94 -10.27
N TYR A 35 3.81 1.33 -11.15
CA TYR A 35 4.25 0.20 -11.95
C TYR A 35 5.00 0.59 -13.24
N GLY A 36 5.37 1.86 -13.37
CA GLY A 36 6.11 2.32 -14.55
C GLY A 36 5.39 1.99 -15.85
N ASP A 37 6.15 1.55 -16.83
CA ASP A 37 5.63 1.18 -18.14
C ASP A 37 4.70 -0.05 -18.14
N LEU A 38 4.61 -0.79 -17.03
CA LEU A 38 3.61 -1.85 -16.87
C LEU A 38 2.21 -1.33 -16.52
N THR A 39 2.07 -0.03 -16.21
CA THR A 39 0.79 0.58 -15.83
C THR A 39 -0.21 0.46 -16.98
N GLY A 40 -1.37 -0.14 -16.70
CA GLY A 40 -2.47 -0.32 -17.68
C GLY A 40 -2.23 -1.37 -18.75
N LYS A 41 -1.08 -2.04 -18.76
CA LYS A 41 -0.80 -3.13 -19.72
C LYS A 41 -1.47 -4.42 -19.28
N ASP A 42 -1.95 -5.18 -20.26
CA ASP A 42 -2.44 -6.54 -20.04
C ASP A 42 -1.29 -7.46 -19.60
N LYS A 43 -1.54 -8.26 -18.55
CA LYS A 43 -0.51 -9.11 -17.95
C LYS A 43 -0.02 -10.20 -18.91
N LYS A 44 -0.94 -10.82 -19.66
CA LYS A 44 -0.61 -11.88 -20.58
C LYS A 44 0.23 -11.34 -21.75
N GLN A 45 -0.21 -10.24 -22.35
CA GLN A 45 0.54 -9.59 -23.43
C GLN A 45 1.95 -9.15 -22.99
N THR A 46 2.05 -8.64 -21.74
CA THR A 46 3.35 -8.26 -21.17
C THR A 46 4.24 -9.49 -20.97
N ALA A 47 3.68 -10.61 -20.50
CA ALA A 47 4.41 -11.85 -20.34
C ALA A 47 4.84 -12.46 -21.69
N ASP A 48 3.99 -12.37 -22.71
CA ASP A 48 4.32 -12.80 -24.08
C ASP A 48 5.47 -11.97 -24.69
N GLN A 49 5.55 -10.68 -24.33
CA GLN A 49 6.58 -9.76 -24.82
C GLN A 49 7.92 -9.88 -24.09
N PHE A 50 7.91 -10.01 -22.77
CA PHE A 50 9.12 -9.92 -21.92
C PHE A 50 9.50 -11.24 -21.24
N GLY A 51 8.68 -12.26 -21.35
CA GLY A 51 8.81 -13.51 -20.62
C GLY A 51 8.18 -13.47 -19.23
N LEU A 52 7.64 -14.61 -18.79
CA LEU A 52 6.97 -14.74 -17.49
C LEU A 52 7.90 -14.41 -16.32
N ASP A 53 9.14 -14.90 -16.34
CA ASP A 53 10.09 -14.71 -15.25
C ASP A 53 10.47 -13.24 -15.07
N GLN A 54 10.66 -12.51 -16.17
CA GLN A 54 10.97 -11.08 -16.10
C GLN A 54 9.78 -10.28 -15.57
N VAL A 55 8.56 -10.59 -16.00
CA VAL A 55 7.35 -9.92 -15.52
C VAL A 55 7.11 -10.25 -14.04
N LYS A 56 7.35 -11.49 -13.63
CA LYS A 56 7.30 -11.92 -12.24
C LYS A 56 8.34 -11.18 -11.40
N LEU A 57 9.57 -11.05 -11.87
CA LEU A 57 10.63 -10.29 -11.22
C LEU A 57 10.19 -8.83 -10.95
N TRP A 58 9.73 -8.13 -11.97
CA TRP A 58 9.24 -6.74 -11.82
C TRP A 58 8.06 -6.59 -10.88
N ARG A 59 7.20 -7.60 -10.79
CA ARG A 59 5.99 -7.55 -9.97
C ARG A 59 6.21 -7.96 -8.52
N ARG A 60 7.21 -8.82 -8.25
CA ARG A 60 7.39 -9.49 -6.97
C ARG A 60 8.68 -9.13 -6.25
N SER A 61 9.74 -8.80 -6.96
CA SER A 61 11.01 -8.44 -6.34
C SER A 61 10.86 -7.27 -5.37
N TYR A 62 11.66 -7.33 -4.32
CA TYR A 62 11.76 -6.26 -3.34
C TYR A 62 12.41 -5.01 -3.93
N ASP A 63 13.47 -5.16 -4.73
CA ASP A 63 14.39 -4.11 -5.17
C ASP A 63 14.50 -3.91 -6.69
N VAL A 64 13.82 -4.73 -7.51
CA VAL A 64 13.84 -4.57 -8.97
C VAL A 64 12.56 -3.89 -9.46
N PRO A 65 12.63 -2.60 -9.85
CA PRO A 65 11.48 -1.88 -10.39
C PRO A 65 11.18 -2.29 -11.83
N PRO A 66 9.92 -2.14 -12.28
CA PRO A 66 9.60 -2.17 -13.70
C PRO A 66 10.29 -1.03 -14.47
N PRO A 67 10.39 -1.12 -15.81
CA PRO A 67 10.88 -0.02 -16.61
C PRO A 67 10.11 1.28 -16.32
N PRO A 68 10.79 2.43 -16.21
CA PRO A 68 10.12 3.70 -15.93
C PRO A 68 9.23 4.13 -17.09
N LEU A 69 8.27 5.00 -16.81
CA LEU A 69 7.53 5.72 -17.84
C LEU A 69 8.48 6.62 -18.64
N ARG A 70 8.21 6.81 -19.92
CA ARG A 70 8.92 7.77 -20.74
C ARG A 70 8.52 9.20 -20.35
N GLU A 71 9.40 10.13 -20.57
CA GLU A 71 9.09 11.54 -20.40
C GLU A 71 7.88 11.94 -21.26
N GLY A 72 6.91 12.65 -20.65
CA GLY A 72 5.67 13.04 -21.32
C GLY A 72 4.62 11.94 -21.49
N ASP A 73 4.83 10.74 -20.92
CA ASP A 73 3.82 9.69 -20.96
C ASP A 73 2.55 10.12 -20.22
N ALA A 74 1.39 9.99 -20.86
CA ALA A 74 0.10 10.39 -20.31
C ALA A 74 -0.32 9.60 -19.05
N ARG A 75 0.35 8.50 -18.73
CA ARG A 75 0.15 7.70 -17.52
C ARG A 75 0.96 8.21 -16.32
N SER A 76 1.87 9.16 -16.56
CA SER A 76 2.66 9.78 -15.49
C SER A 76 1.76 10.49 -14.49
N SER A 77 2.12 10.43 -13.21
CA SER A 77 1.49 11.23 -12.17
C SER A 77 1.94 12.69 -12.17
N LEU A 78 2.94 13.02 -12.97
CA LEU A 78 3.39 14.40 -13.17
C LEU A 78 2.28 15.19 -13.88
N GLY A 79 1.82 16.28 -13.25
CA GLY A 79 0.69 17.08 -13.75
C GLY A 79 -0.69 16.59 -13.28
N ASP A 80 -0.80 15.48 -12.60
CA ASP A 80 -2.05 15.06 -11.97
C ASP A 80 -2.38 16.00 -10.79
N PRO A 81 -3.57 16.63 -10.74
CA PRO A 81 -3.95 17.57 -9.67
C PRO A 81 -3.84 17.01 -8.25
N ARG A 82 -3.89 15.69 -8.09
CA ARG A 82 -3.73 15.02 -6.79
C ARG A 82 -2.31 15.13 -6.22
N TYR A 83 -1.33 15.45 -7.07
CA TYR A 83 0.09 15.59 -6.71
C TYR A 83 0.58 17.05 -6.80
N ARG A 84 -0.32 18.04 -7.02
CA ARG A 84 0.06 19.45 -7.22
C ARG A 84 0.96 20.04 -6.13
N ASP A 85 0.82 19.54 -4.90
CA ASP A 85 1.61 20.01 -3.75
C ASP A 85 2.85 19.13 -3.48
N VAL A 86 3.17 18.22 -4.41
CA VAL A 86 4.33 17.32 -4.34
C VAL A 86 5.37 17.83 -5.33
N PRO A 87 6.62 18.15 -4.89
CA PRO A 87 7.68 18.50 -5.81
C PRO A 87 7.91 17.39 -6.84
N ALA A 88 8.16 17.79 -8.10
CA ALA A 88 8.22 16.88 -9.24
C ALA A 88 9.24 15.73 -9.05
N GLU A 89 10.37 16.03 -8.41
CA GLU A 89 11.44 15.08 -8.12
C GLU A 89 11.04 13.96 -7.14
N PHE A 90 9.93 14.10 -6.42
CA PHE A 90 9.39 13.06 -5.53
C PHE A 90 8.25 12.26 -6.15
N ILE A 91 7.81 12.60 -7.36
CA ILE A 91 6.75 11.87 -8.06
C ILE A 91 7.39 10.71 -8.81
N PRO A 92 7.13 9.42 -8.42
CA PRO A 92 7.82 8.30 -9.03
C PRO A 92 7.32 8.01 -10.45
N ASP A 93 8.24 7.75 -11.36
CA ASP A 93 7.92 7.19 -12.69
C ASP A 93 7.82 5.67 -12.66
N THR A 94 8.46 5.03 -11.69
CA THR A 94 8.39 3.59 -11.40
C THR A 94 8.80 3.34 -9.96
N GLU A 95 8.39 2.21 -9.38
CA GLU A 95 8.77 1.80 -8.03
C GLU A 95 8.89 0.28 -7.93
N CYS A 96 9.91 -0.20 -7.20
CA CYS A 96 9.89 -1.51 -6.55
C CYS A 96 9.28 -1.39 -5.12
N LEU A 97 9.20 -2.49 -4.39
CA LEU A 97 8.66 -2.45 -3.02
C LEU A 97 9.56 -1.67 -2.05
N LYS A 98 10.88 -1.70 -2.25
CA LYS A 98 11.87 -0.93 -1.49
C LYS A 98 11.61 0.58 -1.59
N ASP A 99 11.27 1.08 -2.76
CA ASP A 99 10.93 2.49 -2.98
C ASP A 99 9.64 2.87 -2.24
N VAL A 100 8.65 1.99 -2.26
CA VAL A 100 7.42 2.17 -1.47
C VAL A 100 7.72 2.22 0.02
N VAL A 101 8.58 1.34 0.54
CA VAL A 101 9.04 1.37 1.94
C VAL A 101 9.72 2.71 2.24
N ALA A 102 10.62 3.17 1.37
CA ALA A 102 11.35 4.43 1.55
C ALA A 102 10.43 5.66 1.68
N ARG A 103 9.30 5.70 0.93
CA ARG A 103 8.36 6.82 1.04
C ARG A 103 7.30 6.67 2.13
N VAL A 104 6.98 5.42 2.51
CA VAL A 104 5.97 5.14 3.55
C VAL A 104 6.57 5.32 4.94
N THR A 105 7.82 4.90 5.16
CA THR A 105 8.47 4.94 6.47
C THR A 105 8.48 6.34 7.11
N PRO A 106 8.96 7.41 6.45
CA PRO A 106 8.93 8.74 7.06
C PRO A 106 7.49 9.23 7.31
N TYR A 107 6.54 8.92 6.43
CA TYR A 107 5.14 9.28 6.66
C TYR A 107 4.54 8.53 7.85
N PHE A 108 4.91 7.28 8.05
CA PHE A 108 4.54 6.53 9.24
C PHE A 108 5.09 7.19 10.50
N SER A 109 6.39 7.50 10.54
CA SER A 109 7.06 8.07 11.72
C SER A 109 6.55 9.47 12.06
N ASP A 110 6.34 10.32 11.06
CA ASP A 110 6.06 11.74 11.27
C ASP A 110 4.57 12.04 11.42
N VAL A 111 3.69 11.22 10.86
CA VAL A 111 2.25 11.50 10.81
C VAL A 111 1.45 10.40 11.51
N ILE A 112 1.60 9.13 11.10
CA ILE A 112 0.76 8.05 11.64
C ILE A 112 1.07 7.78 13.12
N VAL A 113 2.33 7.85 13.50
CA VAL A 113 2.76 7.68 14.91
C VAL A 113 2.14 8.77 15.79
N GLU A 114 2.09 10.02 15.33
CA GLU A 114 1.46 11.10 16.09
C GLU A 114 -0.05 10.91 16.23
N ASP A 115 -0.72 10.43 15.19
CA ASP A 115 -2.13 10.07 15.26
C ASP A 115 -2.36 8.89 16.21
N LEU A 116 -1.51 7.87 16.18
CA LEU A 116 -1.56 6.72 17.11
C LEU A 116 -1.40 7.17 18.55
N ARG A 117 -0.42 8.03 18.87
CA ARG A 117 -0.19 8.56 20.22
C ARG A 117 -1.39 9.37 20.72
N ARG A 118 -1.96 10.19 19.85
CA ARG A 118 -3.14 11.01 20.18
C ARG A 118 -4.35 10.14 20.48
N GLU A 119 -4.59 9.10 19.69
CA GLU A 119 -5.71 8.19 19.88
C GLU A 119 -5.50 7.22 21.05
N ALA A 120 -4.27 6.80 21.32
CA ALA A 120 -3.95 5.93 22.46
C ALA A 120 -4.40 6.53 23.81
N VAL A 121 -4.19 7.84 24.00
CA VAL A 121 -4.65 8.56 25.22
C VAL A 121 -6.16 8.50 25.39
N ARG A 122 -6.91 8.36 24.29
CA ARG A 122 -8.38 8.30 24.27
C ARG A 122 -8.93 6.88 24.26
N GLY A 123 -8.06 5.86 24.26
CA GLY A 123 -8.45 4.47 24.05
C GLY A 123 -8.97 4.20 22.63
N GLY A 124 -8.57 5.03 21.67
CA GLY A 124 -9.02 4.99 20.28
C GLY A 124 -8.14 4.12 19.37
N SER A 125 -8.39 4.22 18.08
CA SER A 125 -7.65 3.49 17.05
C SER A 125 -7.49 4.35 15.80
N VAL A 126 -6.43 4.11 15.03
CA VAL A 126 -6.19 4.74 13.73
C VAL A 126 -6.53 3.74 12.62
N LEU A 127 -7.40 4.14 11.69
CA LEU A 127 -7.73 3.35 10.50
C LEU A 127 -6.89 3.82 9.32
N VAL A 128 -6.04 2.93 8.77
CA VAL A 128 -5.26 3.17 7.56
C VAL A 128 -5.90 2.45 6.39
N VAL A 129 -6.40 3.20 5.40
CA VAL A 129 -6.97 2.66 4.16
C VAL A 129 -6.02 2.97 3.00
N ALA A 130 -5.42 1.92 2.44
CA ALA A 130 -4.38 2.05 1.43
C ALA A 130 -4.42 0.88 0.43
N HIS A 131 -3.27 0.42 -0.05
CA HIS A 131 -3.16 -0.58 -1.11
C HIS A 131 -2.20 -1.70 -0.72
N GLY A 132 -2.20 -2.79 -1.49
CA GLY A 132 -1.39 -3.97 -1.21
C GLY A 132 0.07 -3.63 -0.90
N ASN A 133 0.75 -2.89 -1.79
CA ASN A 133 2.17 -2.60 -1.57
C ASN A 133 2.44 -1.56 -0.46
N SER A 134 1.62 -0.53 -0.32
CA SER A 134 1.78 0.43 0.80
C SER A 134 1.45 -0.20 2.16
N LEU A 135 0.47 -1.10 2.24
CA LEU A 135 0.19 -1.86 3.47
C LEU A 135 1.28 -2.89 3.79
N ARG A 136 1.88 -3.53 2.76
CA ARG A 136 3.06 -4.38 2.94
C ARG A 136 4.23 -3.58 3.51
N ALA A 137 4.47 -2.37 2.99
CA ALA A 137 5.50 -1.48 3.50
C ALA A 137 5.26 -1.11 4.98
N LEU A 138 4.03 -0.75 5.36
CA LEU A 138 3.67 -0.48 6.76
C LEU A 138 3.86 -1.70 7.65
N ARG A 139 3.45 -2.88 7.21
CA ARG A 139 3.64 -4.13 7.97
C ARG A 139 5.12 -4.46 8.11
N LYS A 140 5.94 -4.25 7.06
CA LYS A 140 7.39 -4.45 7.13
C LYS A 140 8.01 -3.60 8.23
N VAL A 141 7.64 -2.33 8.31
CA VAL A 141 8.15 -1.41 9.33
C VAL A 141 7.70 -1.82 10.74
N LEU A 142 6.40 -2.09 10.93
CA LEU A 142 5.81 -2.40 12.24
C LEU A 142 6.20 -3.79 12.76
N GLN A 143 6.29 -4.78 11.90
CA GLN A 143 6.51 -6.18 12.28
C GLN A 143 7.94 -6.66 12.00
N HIS A 144 8.85 -5.78 11.57
CA HIS A 144 10.25 -6.08 11.25
C HIS A 144 10.40 -7.26 10.26
N ILE A 145 9.49 -7.35 9.26
CA ILE A 145 9.49 -8.43 8.26
C ILE A 145 10.74 -8.33 7.39
N SER A 146 11.39 -9.46 7.13
CA SER A 146 12.59 -9.52 6.26
C SER A 146 12.30 -9.10 4.81
N GLU A 147 13.34 -8.93 3.99
CA GLU A 147 13.18 -8.62 2.56
C GLU A 147 12.66 -9.83 1.79
N GLU A 148 13.06 -11.03 2.18
CA GLU A 148 12.60 -12.29 1.64
C GLU A 148 11.11 -12.53 1.95
N ASP A 149 10.74 -12.44 3.23
CA ASP A 149 9.39 -12.72 3.68
C ASP A 149 8.37 -11.70 3.15
N ILE A 150 8.77 -10.43 3.01
CA ILE A 150 7.86 -9.39 2.49
C ILE A 150 7.52 -9.61 1.02
N ALA A 151 8.39 -10.26 0.24
CA ALA A 151 8.12 -10.57 -1.15
C ALA A 151 6.93 -11.54 -1.28
N GLU A 152 6.80 -12.48 -0.38
CA GLU A 152 5.75 -13.51 -0.37
C GLU A 152 4.47 -13.07 0.37
N LEU A 153 4.52 -11.97 1.12
CA LEU A 153 3.37 -11.49 1.88
C LEU A 153 2.25 -10.98 0.99
N GLU A 154 1.07 -11.56 1.09
CA GLU A 154 -0.13 -11.08 0.41
C GLU A 154 -1.07 -10.34 1.37
N ILE A 155 -1.68 -9.28 0.86
CA ILE A 155 -2.69 -8.51 1.58
C ILE A 155 -4.06 -8.80 0.97
N PRO A 156 -4.94 -9.53 1.67
CA PRO A 156 -6.30 -9.78 1.22
C PRO A 156 -7.06 -8.47 1.02
N THR A 157 -7.78 -8.35 -0.10
CA THR A 157 -8.59 -7.17 -0.37
C THR A 157 -9.87 -7.20 0.47
N GLY A 158 -10.18 -6.08 1.12
CA GLY A 158 -11.43 -5.89 1.86
C GLY A 158 -11.50 -6.57 3.22
N ILE A 159 -10.44 -7.22 3.69
CA ILE A 159 -10.38 -7.84 5.02
C ILE A 159 -9.52 -6.98 5.93
N PRO A 160 -10.08 -6.40 7.02
CA PRO A 160 -9.32 -5.57 7.93
C PRO A 160 -8.24 -6.38 8.65
N TYR A 161 -7.06 -5.79 8.81
CA TYR A 161 -5.96 -6.33 9.60
C TYR A 161 -5.73 -5.44 10.81
N ARG A 162 -5.92 -6.00 12.01
CA ARG A 162 -5.71 -5.30 13.28
C ARG A 162 -4.29 -5.51 13.75
N ILE A 163 -3.62 -4.42 14.14
CA ILE A 163 -2.33 -4.46 14.82
C ILE A 163 -2.53 -3.74 16.15
N GLN A 164 -2.29 -4.45 17.25
CA GLN A 164 -2.29 -3.88 18.59
C GLN A 164 -0.85 -3.57 18.98
N LEU A 165 -0.64 -2.36 19.46
CA LEU A 165 0.68 -1.83 19.81
C LEU A 165 0.73 -1.48 21.29
N ASP A 166 1.92 -1.59 21.90
CA ASP A 166 2.21 -0.98 23.19
C ASP A 166 2.56 0.51 23.07
N SER A 167 2.90 1.16 24.19
CA SER A 167 3.28 2.58 24.23
C SER A 167 4.60 2.89 23.48
N GLU A 168 5.43 1.89 23.24
CA GLU A 168 6.70 1.98 22.51
C GLU A 168 6.56 1.59 21.04
N LEU A 169 5.31 1.32 20.58
CA LEU A 169 4.95 0.87 19.25
C LEU A 169 5.42 -0.56 18.90
N ASN A 170 5.73 -1.38 19.91
CA ASN A 170 5.96 -2.80 19.68
C ASN A 170 4.64 -3.51 19.43
N VAL A 171 4.64 -4.46 18.51
CA VAL A 171 3.45 -5.25 18.17
C VAL A 171 3.16 -6.26 19.27
N LEU A 172 2.01 -6.11 19.92
CA LEU A 172 1.50 -7.06 20.93
C LEU A 172 0.71 -8.20 20.26
N GLU A 173 -0.14 -7.84 19.31
CA GLU A 173 -0.99 -8.78 18.58
C GLU A 173 -1.24 -8.27 17.16
N ALA A 174 -1.30 -9.16 16.18
CA ALA A 174 -1.60 -8.80 14.80
C ALA A 174 -2.39 -9.92 14.10
N ASN A 175 -3.62 -9.61 13.67
CA ASN A 175 -4.51 -10.60 13.07
C ASN A 175 -5.50 -9.98 12.08
N TYR A 176 -5.98 -10.77 11.14
CA TYR A 176 -7.12 -10.39 10.32
C TYR A 176 -8.42 -10.46 11.15
N LEU A 177 -9.30 -9.48 10.94
CA LEU A 177 -10.64 -9.51 11.55
C LEU A 177 -11.56 -10.36 10.69
N GLY A 178 -12.33 -11.23 11.35
CA GLY A 178 -13.24 -12.16 10.70
C GLY A 178 -12.71 -13.59 10.66
N ASP A 179 -13.26 -14.39 9.76
CA ASP A 179 -12.91 -15.80 9.62
C ASP A 179 -11.53 -15.98 8.96
N ALA A 180 -10.64 -16.73 9.62
CA ALA A 180 -9.28 -16.99 9.14
C ALA A 180 -9.23 -17.73 7.80
N ALA A 181 -10.19 -18.63 7.54
CA ALA A 181 -10.27 -19.36 6.27
C ALA A 181 -10.64 -18.41 5.12
N THR A 182 -11.54 -17.47 5.37
CA THR A 182 -11.90 -16.42 4.41
C THR A 182 -10.69 -15.52 4.10
N ALA A 183 -9.92 -15.12 5.12
CA ALA A 183 -8.72 -14.31 4.93
C ALA A 183 -7.66 -15.06 4.10
N ALA A 184 -7.42 -16.34 4.41
CA ALA A 184 -6.48 -17.19 3.68
C ALA A 184 -6.91 -17.39 2.21
N ALA A 185 -8.20 -17.66 1.96
CA ALA A 185 -8.74 -17.80 0.60
C ALA A 185 -8.60 -16.51 -0.22
N ALA A 186 -8.86 -15.35 0.40
CA ALA A 186 -8.71 -14.05 -0.24
C ALA A 186 -7.23 -13.71 -0.53
N ALA A 187 -6.30 -14.03 0.38
CA ALA A 187 -4.86 -13.89 0.13
C ALA A 187 -4.40 -14.77 -1.05
N ALA A 188 -4.83 -16.04 -1.09
CA ALA A 188 -4.55 -16.94 -2.21
C ALA A 188 -5.14 -16.43 -3.54
N ALA A 189 -6.29 -15.76 -3.53
CA ALA A 189 -6.86 -15.15 -4.72
C ALA A 189 -6.00 -13.99 -5.23
N VAL A 190 -5.46 -13.15 -4.33
CA VAL A 190 -4.53 -12.05 -4.69
C VAL A 190 -3.23 -12.63 -5.28
N ALA A 191 -2.67 -13.68 -4.67
CA ALA A 191 -1.48 -14.37 -5.17
C ALA A 191 -1.65 -14.85 -6.62
N ARG A 192 -2.79 -15.49 -6.94
CA ARG A 192 -3.11 -15.94 -8.31
C ARG A 192 -3.26 -14.81 -9.32
N GLN A 193 -3.68 -13.61 -8.89
CA GLN A 193 -3.80 -12.45 -9.77
C GLN A 193 -2.44 -11.81 -10.09
N ALA A 194 -1.43 -12.05 -9.29
CA ALA A 194 -0.13 -11.41 -9.40
C ALA A 194 0.90 -12.27 -10.15
N GLY A 195 0.60 -13.59 -10.32
CA GLY A 195 1.42 -14.56 -11.08
C GLY A 195 1.17 -14.59 -12.57
#